data_eda86a102bfe47057aad162d67ec617e
#
_entry.id   eda86a102bfe47057aad162d67ec617e
#
_cell.length_a   1.000
_cell.length_b   1.000
_cell.length_c   1.000
_cell.angle_alpha   90.00
_cell.angle_beta   90.00
_cell.angle_gamma   90.00
#
_symmetry.space_group_name_H-M   'P 1'
#
loop_
_entity.id
_entity.type
_entity.pdbx_description
1 polymer ?
#
loop_
_entity_poly.entity_id
_entity_poly.type
_entity_poly.pdbx_seq_one_letter_code
_entity_poly.pdbx_strand_id
1 'polypeptide(L)'
;KPGEMLLVLGRPGAGCTTLLKMLSNRRAGYAEIEGDIRFGTMDPKEAQRYKGQIAMNTEDELFFPTLTVGRTMDFATRLKVPNNLPQGTESREQFRTEYKDFLLRSMGIGHTSDTKVGNEYVRGVSGGERKRVSIIETLATMASVYCWDNSTRGLDASTALEYTRALRAMTDKLGLATIVTLYQAGNGIYDLFDKVLVL
;
A
#
# COMPACT_ATOMS: atom_id res chain seq x y z
N LYS A 1 -5.05 11.50 10.50
CA LYS A 1 -5.25 10.92 11.84
C LYS A 1 -5.56 9.42 11.67
N PRO A 2 -5.42 8.60 12.74
CA PRO A 2 -5.89 7.21 12.68
C PRO A 2 -7.39 7.16 12.33
N GLY A 3 -7.77 6.23 11.45
CA GLY A 3 -9.13 6.08 10.94
C GLY A 3 -9.53 7.08 9.86
N GLU A 4 -8.66 7.99 9.43
CA GLU A 4 -8.93 8.95 8.36
C GLU A 4 -8.24 8.59 7.05
N MET A 5 -8.95 8.83 5.93
CA MET A 5 -8.41 8.79 4.58
C MET A 5 -8.25 10.21 4.02
N LEU A 6 -7.04 10.54 3.57
CA LEU A 6 -6.73 11.79 2.89
C LEU A 6 -6.53 11.54 1.39
N LEU A 7 -7.29 12.23 0.56
CA LEU A 7 -7.06 12.30 -0.88
C LEU A 7 -6.16 13.49 -1.20
N VAL A 8 -5.10 13.24 -1.97
CA VAL A 8 -4.26 14.30 -2.53
C VAL A 8 -4.47 14.33 -4.04
N LEU A 9 -4.99 15.44 -4.53
CA LEU A 9 -5.22 15.69 -5.94
C LEU A 9 -4.21 16.70 -6.46
N GLY A 10 -3.69 16.44 -7.64
CA GLY A 10 -2.79 17.39 -8.30
C GLY A 10 -2.54 16.97 -9.74
N ARG A 11 -2.19 17.96 -10.59
CA ARG A 11 -1.76 17.66 -11.97
C ARG A 11 -0.44 16.89 -11.95
N PRO A 12 -0.14 16.09 -12.97
CA PRO A 12 1.20 15.53 -13.14
C PRO A 12 2.26 16.64 -13.00
N GLY A 13 3.26 16.40 -12.15
CA GLY A 13 4.30 17.40 -11.84
C GLY A 13 3.97 18.37 -10.70
N ALA A 14 2.77 18.37 -10.11
CA ALA A 14 2.40 19.24 -8.98
C ALA A 14 3.11 18.89 -7.65
N GLY A 15 3.84 17.76 -7.60
CA GLY A 15 4.59 17.37 -6.41
C GLY A 15 3.86 16.37 -5.50
N CYS A 16 2.75 15.75 -5.93
CA CYS A 16 2.00 14.77 -5.13
C CYS A 16 2.90 13.65 -4.60
N THR A 17 3.69 13.01 -5.47
CA THR A 17 4.66 11.97 -5.09
C THR A 17 5.71 12.49 -4.09
N THR A 18 6.18 13.74 -4.29
CA THR A 18 7.16 14.39 -3.38
C THR A 18 6.55 14.58 -2.00
N LEU A 19 5.32 15.10 -1.93
CA LEU A 19 4.60 15.22 -0.67
C LEU A 19 4.42 13.85 0.00
N LEU A 20 4.01 12.82 -0.74
CA LEU A 20 3.86 11.47 -0.20
C LEU A 20 5.17 10.91 0.37
N LYS A 21 6.30 11.14 -0.33
CA LYS A 21 7.63 10.76 0.17
C LYS A 21 7.94 11.43 1.51
N MET A 22 7.60 12.70 1.65
CA MET A 22 7.79 13.42 2.93
C MET A 22 6.88 12.84 4.02
N LEU A 23 5.61 12.61 3.73
CA LEU A 23 4.62 12.05 4.65
C LEU A 23 4.91 10.59 4.99
N SER A 24 5.60 9.86 4.13
CA SER A 24 6.08 8.48 4.40
C SER A 24 7.48 8.42 5.02
N ASN A 25 8.02 9.56 5.44
CA ASN A 25 9.36 9.70 6.03
C ASN A 25 10.51 9.27 5.10
N ARG A 26 10.32 9.33 3.79
CA ARG A 26 11.36 9.06 2.77
C ARG A 26 12.05 10.34 2.37
N ARG A 27 12.98 10.81 3.19
CA ARG A 27 13.62 12.13 3.10
C ARG A 27 14.95 12.14 2.35
N ALA A 28 15.48 11.00 1.95
CA ALA A 28 16.76 10.89 1.27
C ALA A 28 16.71 11.53 -0.13
N GLY A 29 17.76 12.24 -0.51
CA GLY A 29 17.91 12.85 -1.84
C GLY A 29 17.35 14.27 -1.97
N TYR A 30 16.81 14.85 -0.90
CA TYR A 30 16.37 16.25 -0.86
C TYR A 30 17.43 17.12 -0.17
N ALA A 31 17.77 18.27 -0.76
CA ALA A 31 18.76 19.19 -0.25
C ALA A 31 18.29 19.86 1.05
N GLU A 32 17.00 20.25 1.07
CA GLU A 32 16.38 20.90 2.22
C GLU A 32 14.90 20.53 2.28
N ILE A 33 14.38 20.41 3.50
CA ILE A 33 12.97 20.12 3.77
C ILE A 33 12.51 21.06 4.87
N GLU A 34 11.68 22.02 4.52
CA GLU A 34 11.05 22.95 5.43
C GLU A 34 9.64 22.46 5.82
N GLY A 35 9.24 22.71 7.05
CA GLY A 35 7.94 22.36 7.60
C GLY A 35 8.01 21.38 8.76
N ASP A 36 6.91 21.25 9.49
CA ASP A 36 6.77 20.33 10.62
C ASP A 36 5.89 19.14 10.26
N ILE A 37 6.48 17.95 10.21
CA ILE A 37 5.78 16.68 10.00
C ILE A 37 5.90 15.88 11.29
N ARG A 38 4.75 15.40 11.79
CA ARG A 38 4.68 14.60 13.00
C ARG A 38 4.00 13.26 12.77
N PHE A 39 4.54 12.22 13.36
CA PHE A 39 3.95 10.88 13.41
C PHE A 39 3.46 10.62 14.84
N GLY A 40 2.21 11.02 15.12
CA GLY A 40 1.75 11.17 16.50
C GLY A 40 2.51 12.31 17.19
N THR A 41 3.23 12.01 18.26
CA THR A 41 4.11 12.95 18.97
C THR A 41 5.54 12.98 18.46
N MET A 42 5.92 11.98 17.64
CA MET A 42 7.27 11.77 17.17
C MET A 42 7.66 12.71 16.02
N ASP A 43 8.86 13.20 16.04
CA ASP A 43 9.49 13.86 14.90
C ASP A 43 9.95 12.82 13.83
N PRO A 44 10.38 13.26 12.63
CA PRO A 44 10.81 12.34 11.59
C PRO A 44 12.03 11.49 11.94
N LYS A 45 12.95 11.95 12.82
CA LYS A 45 14.12 11.19 13.25
C LYS A 45 13.73 10.09 14.23
N GLU A 46 12.85 10.41 15.16
CA GLU A 46 12.29 9.43 16.10
C GLU A 46 11.47 8.37 15.37
N ALA A 47 10.64 8.76 14.39
CA ALA A 47 9.84 7.86 13.58
C ALA A 47 10.66 6.89 12.74
N GLN A 48 11.94 7.19 12.45
CA GLN A 48 12.84 6.24 11.79
C GLN A 48 13.05 4.93 12.55
N ARG A 49 12.88 4.93 13.86
CA ARG A 49 12.95 3.71 14.69
C ARG A 49 11.78 2.76 14.41
N TYR A 50 10.71 3.27 13.84
CA TYR A 50 9.46 2.58 13.56
C TYR A 50 9.19 2.48 12.05
N LYS A 51 10.23 2.33 11.23
CA LYS A 51 10.13 2.28 9.74
C LYS A 51 9.07 1.30 9.23
N GLY A 52 8.88 0.19 9.93
CA GLY A 52 7.89 -0.81 9.57
C GLY A 52 6.44 -0.38 9.76
N GLN A 53 6.21 0.72 10.47
CA GLN A 53 4.87 1.25 10.74
C GLN A 53 4.41 2.30 9.71
N ILE A 54 5.27 2.66 8.77
CA ILE A 54 4.96 3.62 7.69
C ILE A 54 5.30 2.95 6.36
N ALA A 55 4.29 2.63 5.60
CA ALA A 55 4.42 2.00 4.29
C ALA A 55 4.08 2.98 3.16
N MET A 56 4.80 2.87 2.06
CA MET A 56 4.50 3.61 0.83
C MET A 56 4.49 2.63 -0.35
N ASN A 57 3.35 2.57 -1.03
CA ASN A 57 3.24 1.95 -2.33
C ASN A 57 3.56 2.99 -3.40
N THR A 58 4.57 2.73 -4.21
CA THR A 58 4.98 3.61 -5.29
C THR A 58 4.15 3.36 -6.55
N GLU A 59 4.09 4.35 -7.44
CA GLU A 59 3.41 4.20 -8.73
C GLU A 59 4.05 3.10 -9.57
N ASP A 60 5.39 3.03 -9.57
CA ASP A 60 6.15 1.99 -10.27
C ASP A 60 6.14 0.68 -9.50
N GLU A 61 5.90 -0.40 -10.21
CA GLU A 61 5.86 -1.76 -9.69
C GLU A 61 7.21 -2.44 -9.90
N LEU A 62 7.92 -2.67 -8.80
CA LEU A 62 9.25 -3.31 -8.82
C LEU A 62 9.16 -4.73 -8.28
N PHE A 63 9.18 -5.70 -9.19
CA PHE A 63 9.13 -7.12 -8.87
C PHE A 63 10.26 -7.90 -9.52
N PHE A 64 10.57 -9.07 -8.99
CA PHE A 64 11.34 -10.09 -9.68
C PHE A 64 10.40 -10.84 -10.64
N PRO A 65 10.50 -10.61 -11.97
CA PRO A 65 9.48 -11.06 -12.92
C PRO A 65 9.42 -12.58 -13.05
N THR A 66 10.47 -13.29 -12.67
CA THR A 66 10.58 -14.76 -12.73
C THR A 66 9.99 -15.46 -11.51
N LEU A 67 9.73 -14.72 -10.41
CA LEU A 67 9.07 -15.27 -9.25
C LEU A 67 7.56 -15.38 -9.49
N THR A 68 6.94 -16.41 -8.89
CA THR A 68 5.48 -16.51 -8.86
C THR A 68 4.89 -15.50 -7.86
N VAL A 69 3.62 -15.16 -8.03
CA VAL A 69 2.87 -14.32 -7.08
C VAL A 69 2.96 -14.91 -5.67
N GLY A 70 2.72 -16.22 -5.53
CA GLY A 70 2.80 -16.91 -4.24
C GLY A 70 4.16 -16.77 -3.58
N ARG A 71 5.27 -16.94 -4.33
CA ARG A 71 6.63 -16.78 -3.79
C ARG A 71 6.95 -15.34 -3.41
N THR A 72 6.49 -14.37 -4.19
CA THR A 72 6.61 -12.94 -3.86
C THR A 72 5.90 -12.65 -2.55
N MET A 73 4.68 -13.14 -2.37
CA MET A 73 3.91 -12.96 -1.15
C MET A 73 4.48 -13.75 0.05
N ASP A 74 5.04 -14.95 -0.17
CA ASP A 74 5.75 -15.69 0.87
C ASP A 74 6.94 -14.90 1.43
N PHE A 75 7.68 -14.23 0.55
CA PHE A 75 8.78 -13.36 0.95
C PHE A 75 8.28 -12.16 1.76
N ALA A 76 7.29 -11.42 1.24
CA ALA A 76 6.73 -10.24 1.89
C ALA A 76 6.16 -10.57 3.29
N THR A 77 5.36 -11.62 3.40
CA THR A 77 4.75 -12.02 4.68
C THR A 77 5.78 -12.57 5.66
N ARG A 78 6.82 -13.27 5.21
CA ARG A 78 7.90 -13.79 6.07
C ARG A 78 8.64 -12.67 6.80
N LEU A 79 8.87 -11.54 6.14
CA LEU A 79 9.57 -10.39 6.74
C LEU A 79 8.74 -9.66 7.80
N LYS A 80 7.43 -9.87 7.84
CA LYS A 80 6.49 -9.07 8.60
C LYS A 80 5.66 -9.86 9.63
N VAL A 81 5.96 -11.14 9.83
CA VAL A 81 5.31 -11.91 10.91
C VAL A 81 5.55 -11.24 12.26
N PRO A 82 4.50 -10.87 13.00
CA PRO A 82 4.63 -10.24 14.30
C PRO A 82 5.33 -11.15 15.31
N ASN A 83 6.02 -10.54 16.29
CA ASN A 83 6.67 -11.31 17.36
C ASN A 83 5.64 -12.01 18.25
N ASN A 84 4.54 -11.32 18.54
CA ASN A 84 3.41 -11.87 19.28
C ASN A 84 2.33 -12.27 18.28
N LEU A 85 2.06 -13.55 18.18
CA LEU A 85 1.02 -14.08 17.29
C LEU A 85 -0.37 -13.79 17.88
N PRO A 86 -1.40 -13.57 17.02
CA PRO A 86 -2.78 -13.48 17.45
C PRO A 86 -3.23 -14.74 18.19
N GLN A 87 -4.20 -14.59 19.10
CA GLN A 87 -4.80 -15.74 19.79
C GLN A 87 -5.41 -16.72 18.78
N GLY A 88 -5.19 -18.01 19.03
CA GLY A 88 -5.66 -19.08 18.15
C GLY A 88 -4.70 -19.45 17.02
N THR A 89 -3.53 -18.80 16.92
CA THR A 89 -2.49 -19.14 15.94
C THR A 89 -1.46 -20.06 16.59
N GLU A 90 -1.28 -21.26 16.05
CA GLU A 90 -0.39 -22.27 16.63
C GLU A 90 1.09 -22.03 16.29
N SER A 91 1.36 -21.45 15.10
CA SER A 91 2.72 -21.24 14.63
C SER A 91 2.86 -19.99 13.71
N ARG A 92 4.09 -19.48 13.62
CA ARG A 92 4.41 -18.38 12.66
C ARG A 92 4.16 -18.80 11.21
N GLU A 93 4.32 -20.06 10.90
CA GLU A 93 4.11 -20.57 9.55
C GLU A 93 2.62 -20.64 9.20
N GLN A 94 1.80 -21.08 10.13
CA GLN A 94 0.34 -21.05 9.99
C GLN A 94 -0.13 -19.60 9.75
N PHE A 95 0.26 -18.66 10.63
CA PHE A 95 -0.09 -17.26 10.49
C PHE A 95 0.28 -16.71 9.10
N ARG A 96 1.51 -16.96 8.66
CA ARG A 96 2.01 -16.49 7.36
C ARG A 96 1.18 -17.04 6.20
N THR A 97 0.85 -18.34 6.23
CA THR A 97 0.08 -18.99 5.19
C THR A 97 -1.34 -18.43 5.13
N GLU A 98 -2.02 -18.37 6.27
CA GLU A 98 -3.37 -17.84 6.37
C GLU A 98 -3.44 -16.36 5.96
N TYR A 99 -2.46 -15.54 6.39
CA TYR A 99 -2.40 -14.14 6.05
C TYR A 99 -2.11 -13.90 4.56
N LYS A 100 -1.20 -14.68 3.95
CA LYS A 100 -0.99 -14.66 2.51
C LYS A 100 -2.26 -14.99 1.75
N ASP A 101 -2.92 -16.09 2.12
CA ASP A 101 -4.16 -16.52 1.48
C ASP A 101 -5.28 -15.50 1.64
N PHE A 102 -5.39 -14.89 2.81
CA PHE A 102 -6.32 -13.78 3.05
C PHE A 102 -6.05 -12.61 2.11
N LEU A 103 -4.79 -12.15 1.98
CA LEU A 103 -4.42 -11.05 1.10
C LEU A 103 -4.72 -11.36 -0.37
N LEU A 104 -4.35 -12.55 -0.85
CA LEU A 104 -4.61 -12.98 -2.22
C LEU A 104 -6.12 -13.04 -2.54
N ARG A 105 -6.92 -13.56 -1.60
CA ARG A 105 -8.38 -13.63 -1.75
C ARG A 105 -9.05 -12.28 -1.69
N SER A 106 -8.59 -11.39 -0.79
CA SER A 106 -9.17 -10.04 -0.63
C SER A 106 -9.12 -9.21 -1.90
N MET A 107 -8.15 -9.48 -2.77
CA MET A 107 -7.98 -8.81 -4.08
C MET A 107 -8.42 -9.67 -5.27
N GLY A 108 -9.02 -10.84 -5.02
CA GLY A 108 -9.52 -11.72 -6.08
C GLY A 108 -8.44 -12.32 -7.00
N ILE A 109 -7.19 -12.40 -6.52
CA ILE A 109 -6.04 -12.91 -7.31
C ILE A 109 -5.47 -14.23 -6.77
N GLY A 110 -6.23 -14.97 -5.95
CA GLY A 110 -5.80 -16.26 -5.40
C GLY A 110 -5.45 -17.30 -6.49
N HIS A 111 -6.14 -17.25 -7.63
CA HIS A 111 -5.90 -18.13 -8.78
C HIS A 111 -4.54 -17.88 -9.46
N THR A 112 -3.87 -16.76 -9.19
CA THR A 112 -2.58 -16.42 -9.81
C THR A 112 -1.37 -16.88 -8.99
N SER A 113 -1.56 -17.54 -7.87
CA SER A 113 -0.49 -17.89 -6.92
C SER A 113 0.71 -18.58 -7.58
N ASP A 114 0.47 -19.50 -8.51
CA ASP A 114 1.51 -20.24 -9.23
C ASP A 114 1.95 -19.57 -10.54
N THR A 115 1.35 -18.42 -10.88
CA THR A 115 1.69 -17.65 -12.07
C THR A 115 2.84 -16.71 -11.77
N LYS A 116 3.80 -16.54 -12.69
CA LYS A 116 4.87 -15.56 -12.56
C LYS A 116 4.30 -14.15 -12.50
N VAL A 117 4.94 -13.26 -11.74
CA VAL A 117 4.55 -11.85 -11.73
C VAL A 117 4.76 -11.24 -13.12
N GLY A 118 5.87 -11.55 -13.76
CA GLY A 118 6.17 -11.13 -15.13
C GLY A 118 6.52 -9.65 -15.26
N ASN A 119 6.91 -9.28 -16.47
CA ASN A 119 7.14 -7.92 -16.94
C ASN A 119 6.98 -7.88 -18.46
N GLU A 120 7.46 -6.83 -19.13
CA GLU A 120 7.41 -6.69 -20.59
C GLU A 120 8.20 -7.79 -21.36
N TYR A 121 9.17 -8.45 -20.72
CA TYR A 121 9.99 -9.51 -21.31
C TYR A 121 9.62 -10.92 -20.84
N VAL A 122 9.04 -11.04 -19.67
CA VAL A 122 8.65 -12.32 -19.06
C VAL A 122 7.14 -12.38 -18.94
N ARG A 123 6.53 -13.34 -19.64
CA ARG A 123 5.09 -13.56 -19.54
C ARG A 123 4.69 -13.91 -18.11
N GLY A 124 3.71 -13.21 -17.58
CA GLY A 124 3.20 -13.39 -16.23
C GLY A 124 1.74 -13.01 -16.11
N VAL A 125 1.36 -12.51 -14.94
CA VAL A 125 0.01 -12.01 -14.66
C VAL A 125 -0.31 -10.76 -15.50
N SER A 126 -1.59 -10.45 -15.66
CA SER A 126 -2.04 -9.22 -16.34
C SER A 126 -1.57 -7.96 -15.59
N GLY A 127 -1.57 -6.81 -16.26
CA GLY A 127 -1.19 -5.53 -15.64
C GLY A 127 -2.04 -5.21 -14.41
N GLY A 128 -3.35 -5.43 -14.48
CA GLY A 128 -4.25 -5.22 -13.35
C GLY A 128 -4.02 -6.19 -12.19
N GLU A 129 -3.70 -7.46 -12.47
CA GLU A 129 -3.31 -8.43 -11.44
C GLU A 129 -1.97 -8.06 -10.80
N ARG A 130 -0.99 -7.63 -11.61
CA ARG A 130 0.31 -7.19 -11.10
C ARG A 130 0.16 -5.97 -10.19
N LYS A 131 -0.72 -5.02 -10.52
CA LYS A 131 -1.05 -3.89 -9.64
C LYS A 131 -1.65 -4.37 -8.32
N ARG A 132 -2.56 -5.32 -8.34
CA ARG A 132 -3.12 -5.92 -7.12
C ARG A 132 -2.07 -6.66 -6.29
N VAL A 133 -1.08 -7.32 -6.92
CA VAL A 133 0.07 -7.91 -6.21
C VAL A 133 0.87 -6.83 -5.48
N SER A 134 1.16 -5.68 -6.12
CA SER A 134 1.86 -4.55 -5.49
C SER A 134 1.10 -4.01 -4.27
N ILE A 135 -0.21 -3.94 -4.37
CA ILE A 135 -1.07 -3.50 -3.27
C ILE A 135 -0.98 -4.45 -2.07
N ILE A 136 -1.18 -5.77 -2.30
CA ILE A 136 -1.15 -6.75 -1.19
C ILE A 136 0.26 -6.93 -0.62
N GLU A 137 1.31 -6.76 -1.40
CA GLU A 137 2.68 -6.73 -0.89
C GLU A 137 2.89 -5.58 0.09
N THR A 138 2.36 -4.39 -0.25
CA THR A 138 2.39 -3.24 0.66
C THR A 138 1.54 -3.50 1.90
N LEU A 139 0.34 -4.05 1.76
CA LEU A 139 -0.53 -4.40 2.88
C LEU A 139 0.09 -5.47 3.79
N ALA A 140 0.89 -6.38 3.24
CA ALA A 140 1.64 -7.38 4.02
C ALA A 140 2.60 -6.75 5.04
N THR A 141 2.92 -5.46 4.92
CA THR A 141 3.76 -4.75 5.89
C THR A 141 3.09 -4.54 7.25
N MET A 142 1.77 -4.67 7.36
CA MET A 142 0.98 -4.40 8.59
C MET A 142 1.33 -3.04 9.21
N ALA A 143 1.49 -2.02 8.38
CA ALA A 143 1.83 -0.68 8.83
C ALA A 143 0.60 0.03 9.46
N SER A 144 0.86 1.07 10.25
CA SER A 144 -0.18 1.95 10.81
C SER A 144 -0.49 3.15 9.91
N VAL A 145 0.48 3.53 9.06
CA VAL A 145 0.38 4.64 8.10
C VAL A 145 0.65 4.09 6.70
N TYR A 146 -0.27 4.31 5.79
CA TYR A 146 -0.13 3.94 4.38
C TYR A 146 -0.19 5.17 3.47
N CYS A 147 0.81 5.26 2.60
CA CYS A 147 0.88 6.25 1.54
C CYS A 147 0.79 5.54 0.18
N TRP A 148 -0.25 5.81 -0.59
CA TRP A 148 -0.55 5.16 -1.88
C TRP A 148 -0.33 6.16 -3.01
N ASP A 149 0.72 5.96 -3.79
CA ASP A 149 1.07 6.85 -4.89
C ASP A 149 0.42 6.35 -6.19
N ASN A 150 -0.63 7.04 -6.60
CA ASN A 150 -1.39 6.79 -7.83
C ASN A 150 -1.73 5.30 -8.06
N SER A 151 -2.13 4.61 -6.99
CA SER A 151 -2.30 3.15 -6.97
C SER A 151 -3.46 2.64 -7.82
N THR A 152 -4.33 3.52 -8.31
CA THR A 152 -5.43 3.17 -9.24
C THR A 152 -5.03 3.27 -10.71
N ARG A 153 -3.83 3.73 -11.03
CA ARG A 153 -3.36 3.82 -12.41
C ARG A 153 -3.35 2.44 -13.07
N GLY A 154 -3.95 2.35 -14.25
CA GLY A 154 -4.06 1.10 -15.01
C GLY A 154 -5.15 0.15 -14.54
N LEU A 155 -5.94 0.52 -13.54
CA LEU A 155 -7.18 -0.16 -13.18
C LEU A 155 -8.36 0.46 -13.94
N ASP A 156 -9.35 -0.36 -14.29
CA ASP A 156 -10.64 0.13 -14.76
C ASP A 156 -11.43 0.80 -13.61
N ALA A 157 -12.41 1.61 -13.94
CA ALA A 157 -13.17 2.41 -12.98
C ALA A 157 -13.85 1.58 -11.89
N SER A 158 -14.35 0.39 -12.22
CA SER A 158 -14.99 -0.51 -11.25
C SER A 158 -13.97 -1.05 -10.26
N THR A 159 -12.84 -1.57 -10.77
CA THR A 159 -11.75 -2.11 -9.95
C THR A 159 -11.11 -1.02 -9.08
N ALA A 160 -10.94 0.20 -9.61
CA ALA A 160 -10.43 1.34 -8.85
C ALA A 160 -11.36 1.72 -7.68
N LEU A 161 -12.68 1.69 -7.91
CA LEU A 161 -13.67 1.94 -6.86
C LEU A 161 -13.67 0.84 -5.80
N GLU A 162 -13.66 -0.43 -6.21
CA GLU A 162 -13.59 -1.57 -5.28
C GLU A 162 -12.32 -1.53 -4.42
N TYR A 163 -11.18 -1.23 -5.04
CA TYR A 163 -9.92 -1.03 -4.35
C TYR A 163 -10.01 0.09 -3.29
N THR A 164 -10.55 1.25 -3.67
CA THR A 164 -10.67 2.38 -2.74
C THR A 164 -11.64 2.07 -1.60
N ARG A 165 -12.73 1.34 -1.87
CA ARG A 165 -13.64 0.83 -0.83
C ARG A 165 -12.94 -0.15 0.13
N ALA A 166 -12.07 -1.02 -0.39
CA ALA A 166 -11.28 -1.92 0.45
C ALA A 166 -10.33 -1.13 1.36
N LEU A 167 -9.64 -0.11 0.84
CA LEU A 167 -8.81 0.78 1.67
C LEU A 167 -9.63 1.50 2.74
N ARG A 168 -10.84 1.99 2.40
CA ARG A 168 -11.75 2.62 3.37
C ARG A 168 -12.11 1.65 4.50
N ALA A 169 -12.55 0.46 4.13
CA ALA A 169 -12.93 -0.56 5.10
C ALA A 169 -11.77 -0.95 6.03
N MET A 170 -10.55 -1.06 5.50
CA MET A 170 -9.36 -1.33 6.31
C MET A 170 -9.01 -0.15 7.22
N THR A 171 -9.08 1.07 6.70
CA THR A 171 -8.82 2.29 7.47
C THR A 171 -9.77 2.38 8.67
N ASP A 172 -11.07 2.13 8.45
CA ASP A 172 -12.08 2.15 9.51
C ASP A 172 -11.90 1.06 10.55
N LYS A 173 -11.71 -0.19 10.08
CA LYS A 173 -11.67 -1.36 10.97
C LYS A 173 -10.38 -1.46 11.77
N LEU A 174 -9.24 -1.05 11.18
CA LEU A 174 -7.93 -1.19 11.78
C LEU A 174 -7.38 0.15 12.33
N GLY A 175 -8.12 1.24 12.19
CA GLY A 175 -7.69 2.56 12.64
C GLY A 175 -6.44 3.07 11.91
N LEU A 176 -6.28 2.74 10.62
CA LEU A 176 -5.11 3.13 9.83
C LEU A 176 -5.16 4.62 9.48
N ALA A 177 -4.00 5.24 9.29
CA ALA A 177 -3.90 6.54 8.63
C ALA A 177 -3.55 6.31 7.16
N THR A 178 -4.48 6.64 6.27
CA THR A 178 -4.37 6.34 4.83
C THR A 178 -4.30 7.62 4.01
N ILE A 179 -3.28 7.75 3.19
CA ILE A 179 -3.05 8.89 2.29
C ILE A 179 -2.94 8.35 0.88
N VAL A 180 -3.76 8.88 -0.04
CA VAL A 180 -3.83 8.40 -1.42
C VAL A 180 -3.64 9.57 -2.37
N THR A 181 -2.75 9.47 -3.33
CA THR A 181 -2.69 10.39 -4.46
C THR A 181 -3.42 9.80 -5.65
N LEU A 182 -4.23 10.59 -6.31
CA LEU A 182 -4.90 10.22 -7.56
C LEU A 182 -4.79 11.39 -8.55
N TYR A 183 -4.60 11.09 -9.83
CA TYR A 183 -4.69 12.11 -10.88
C TYR A 183 -6.14 12.46 -11.20
N GLN A 184 -7.03 11.48 -11.09
CA GLN A 184 -8.46 11.65 -11.33
C GLN A 184 -9.24 10.79 -10.34
N ALA A 185 -10.20 11.39 -9.67
CA ALA A 185 -11.14 10.69 -8.81
C ALA A 185 -12.57 10.93 -9.34
N GLY A 186 -13.24 9.87 -9.79
CA GLY A 186 -14.68 9.93 -10.04
C GLY A 186 -15.45 10.13 -8.72
N ASN A 187 -16.68 10.63 -8.81
CA ASN A 187 -17.50 10.96 -7.63
C ASN A 187 -17.58 9.82 -6.61
N GLY A 188 -17.79 8.57 -7.05
CA GLY A 188 -17.86 7.42 -6.15
C GLY A 188 -16.57 7.11 -5.40
N ILE A 189 -15.40 7.51 -5.94
CA ILE A 189 -14.10 7.39 -5.26
C ILE A 189 -13.91 8.57 -4.31
N TYR A 190 -14.22 9.79 -4.77
CA TYR A 190 -14.07 11.02 -3.98
C TYR A 190 -14.82 10.95 -2.64
N ASP A 191 -16.05 10.45 -2.66
CA ASP A 191 -16.93 10.36 -1.49
C ASP A 191 -16.44 9.39 -0.40
N LEU A 192 -15.39 8.59 -0.68
CA LEU A 192 -14.80 7.67 0.29
C LEU A 192 -13.74 8.32 1.19
N PHE A 193 -13.37 9.56 0.93
CA PHE A 193 -12.31 10.26 1.66
C PHE A 193 -12.88 11.26 2.67
N ASP A 194 -12.23 11.33 3.83
CA ASP A 194 -12.59 12.28 4.89
C ASP A 194 -12.07 13.70 4.59
N LYS A 195 -10.96 13.79 3.87
CA LYS A 195 -10.27 15.05 3.58
C LYS A 195 -9.69 15.04 2.18
N VAL A 196 -9.60 16.21 1.60
CA VAL A 196 -8.98 16.44 0.29
C VAL A 196 -7.94 17.56 0.40
N LEU A 197 -6.78 17.33 -0.17
CA LEU A 197 -5.73 18.32 -0.41
C LEU A 197 -5.54 18.49 -1.91
N VAL A 198 -5.55 19.70 -2.38
CA VAL A 198 -5.28 20.03 -3.81
C VAL A 198 -3.95 20.76 -3.89
N LEU A 199 -3.04 20.29 -4.77
CA LEU A 199 -1.73 20.86 -5.06
C LEU A 199 -1.70 21.55 -6.42
#